data_198bce2112603749b48f0cfd9fdb6a66
#
_entry.id   198bce2112603749b48f0cfd9fdb6a66
#
_cell.length_a   1.000
_cell.length_b   1.000
_cell.length_c   1.000
_cell.angle_alpha   90.00
_cell.angle_beta   90.00
_cell.angle_gamma   90.00
#
_symmetry.space_group_name_H-M   'P 1'
#
loop_
_entity.id
_entity.type
_entity.pdbx_description
1 polymer ?
#
loop_
_entity_poly.entity_id
_entity_poly.type
_entity_poly.pdbx_seq_one_letter_code
_entity_poly.pdbx_strand_id
1 'polypeptide(L)'
;MDHNTENSNTSINAEFQKKLQQLLTDLQLDDVPAGGAVAVYQAGQCIAQASTGMARPDMSWQPNTLAINFSTGKGVLATLVHVLVSQQLIEYDKPIAHYWPEFAANGKDQITLRQVMSHQADLFSIQSIDVDSETVLDWNTMLRHIAVMPITSPEDATKYDSAYSALIYGWVLGGVVEAVTHLSLAEALSQYLTEPLGIADSCYFGVPDSKVDQVAKLAKDFEETEDTSSQLKSRRQKPTLKV
;
A
#
# COMPACT_ATOMS: atom_id res chain seq x y z
N MET A 1 21.32 42.14 -6.76
CA MET A 1 20.20 41.57 -7.46
C MET A 1 19.82 40.30 -6.73
N ASP A 2 18.65 40.31 -6.17
CA ASP A 2 17.80 39.24 -5.65
C ASP A 2 18.15 38.52 -4.33
N HIS A 3 18.33 39.30 -3.27
CA HIS A 3 18.23 38.76 -1.90
C HIS A 3 16.79 38.72 -1.35
N ASN A 4 15.75 39.05 -2.15
CA ASN A 4 14.38 39.18 -1.67
C ASN A 4 13.52 37.95 -1.98
N THR A 5 13.93 37.04 -2.85
CA THR A 5 13.14 35.87 -3.24
C THR A 5 13.30 34.69 -2.26
N GLU A 6 14.47 34.54 -1.64
CA GLU A 6 14.69 33.48 -0.65
C GLU A 6 13.92 33.71 0.67
N ASN A 7 13.84 34.97 1.13
CA ASN A 7 13.10 35.29 2.36
C ASN A 7 11.58 35.17 2.23
N SER A 8 11.01 35.40 1.04
CA SER A 8 9.58 35.23 0.81
C SER A 8 9.16 33.74 0.77
N ASN A 9 10.00 32.89 0.21
CA ASN A 9 9.76 31.43 0.16
C ASN A 9 9.82 30.79 1.55
N THR A 10 10.75 31.19 2.39
CA THR A 10 10.88 30.69 3.76
C THR A 10 9.69 31.09 4.62
N SER A 11 9.14 32.31 4.47
CA SER A 11 7.98 32.78 5.22
C SER A 11 6.68 32.11 4.78
N ILE A 12 6.50 31.88 3.48
CA ILE A 12 5.34 31.15 2.93
C ILE A 12 5.34 29.71 3.42
N ASN A 13 6.47 29.04 3.41
CA ASN A 13 6.61 27.66 3.91
C ASN A 13 6.30 27.58 5.41
N ALA A 14 6.76 28.53 6.23
CA ALA A 14 6.49 28.56 7.66
C ALA A 14 4.99 28.79 7.97
N GLU A 15 4.32 29.68 7.26
CA GLU A 15 2.89 29.89 7.38
C GLU A 15 2.09 28.68 6.92
N PHE A 16 2.48 28.08 5.80
CA PHE A 16 1.84 26.88 5.28
C PHE A 16 2.04 25.70 6.24
N GLN A 17 3.25 25.51 6.76
CA GLN A 17 3.57 24.53 7.80
C GLN A 17 2.64 24.65 9.01
N LYS A 18 2.45 25.88 9.50
CA LYS A 18 1.57 26.16 10.65
C LYS A 18 0.10 25.84 10.34
N LYS A 19 -0.40 26.25 9.17
CA LYS A 19 -1.77 25.95 8.72
C LYS A 19 -2.00 24.46 8.56
N LEU A 20 -1.03 23.73 7.98
CA LEU A 20 -1.11 22.28 7.80
C LEU A 20 -1.16 21.57 9.16
N GLN A 21 -0.31 21.96 10.11
CA GLN A 21 -0.31 21.39 11.46
C GLN A 21 -1.64 21.65 12.17
N GLN A 22 -2.17 22.87 12.08
CA GLN A 22 -3.46 23.20 12.69
C GLN A 22 -4.60 22.39 12.06
N LEU A 23 -4.65 22.30 10.74
CA LEU A 23 -5.66 21.49 10.03
C LEU A 23 -5.63 20.03 10.49
N LEU A 24 -4.44 19.45 10.59
CA LEU A 24 -4.29 18.06 11.00
C LEU A 24 -4.73 17.84 12.45
N THR A 25 -4.43 18.80 13.32
CA THR A 25 -4.87 18.78 14.72
C THR A 25 -6.39 18.91 14.84
N ASP A 26 -7.00 19.79 14.05
CA ASP A 26 -8.46 20.01 14.05
C ASP A 26 -9.24 18.80 13.50
N LEU A 27 -8.59 17.96 12.67
CA LEU A 27 -9.18 16.72 12.14
C LEU A 27 -9.07 15.55 13.12
N GLN A 28 -8.31 15.66 14.19
CA GLN A 28 -8.17 14.60 15.17
C GLN A 28 -9.50 14.42 15.94
N LEU A 29 -9.92 13.18 16.07
CA LEU A 29 -11.11 12.83 16.86
C LEU A 29 -10.72 12.71 18.33
N ASP A 30 -11.36 13.47 19.19
CA ASP A 30 -11.05 13.55 20.63
C ASP A 30 -11.22 12.19 21.35
N ASP A 31 -12.15 11.38 20.89
CA ASP A 31 -12.53 10.10 21.54
C ASP A 31 -11.80 8.87 20.97
N VAL A 32 -10.93 9.04 19.98
CA VAL A 32 -10.25 7.92 19.31
C VAL A 32 -8.74 8.10 19.42
N PRO A 33 -8.04 7.21 20.15
CA PRO A 33 -6.59 7.24 20.18
C PRO A 33 -6.05 6.84 18.80
N ALA A 34 -5.91 7.83 17.94
CA ALA A 34 -5.44 7.67 16.58
C ALA A 34 -4.42 8.75 16.27
N GLY A 35 -3.62 8.53 15.28
CA GLY A 35 -2.66 9.49 14.80
C GLY A 35 -2.49 9.40 13.30
N GLY A 36 -1.73 10.34 12.77
CA GLY A 36 -1.41 10.38 11.35
C GLY A 36 -0.37 11.43 11.03
N ALA A 37 0.13 11.37 9.81
CA ALA A 37 1.05 12.36 9.28
C ALA A 37 0.69 12.70 7.84
N VAL A 38 1.09 13.89 7.43
CA VAL A 38 1.00 14.35 6.05
C VAL A 38 2.30 15.05 5.65
N ALA A 39 2.74 14.85 4.44
CA ALA A 39 3.84 15.58 3.84
C ALA A 39 3.40 16.14 2.49
N VAL A 40 3.79 17.37 2.22
CA VAL A 40 3.46 18.08 0.98
C VAL A 40 4.75 18.40 0.24
N TYR A 41 4.80 17.95 -1.00
CA TYR A 41 5.93 18.17 -1.89
C TYR A 41 5.54 19.08 -3.05
N GLN A 42 6.42 19.96 -3.42
CA GLN A 42 6.32 20.82 -4.61
C GLN A 42 7.68 20.87 -5.31
N ALA A 43 7.68 20.60 -6.61
CA ALA A 43 8.92 20.56 -7.42
C ALA A 43 10.05 19.72 -6.78
N GLY A 44 9.72 18.55 -6.22
CA GLY A 44 10.66 17.64 -5.59
C GLY A 44 11.13 18.02 -4.18
N GLN A 45 10.67 19.15 -3.64
CA GLN A 45 11.01 19.60 -2.29
C GLN A 45 9.84 19.41 -1.33
N CYS A 46 10.12 18.89 -0.12
CA CYS A 46 9.15 18.88 0.97
C CYS A 46 8.95 20.32 1.47
N ILE A 47 7.79 20.89 1.22
CA ILE A 47 7.47 22.27 1.61
C ILE A 47 6.73 22.36 2.95
N ALA A 48 6.08 21.28 3.39
CA ALA A 48 5.48 21.17 4.71
C ALA A 48 5.28 19.71 5.10
N GLN A 49 5.35 19.44 6.40
CA GLN A 49 4.99 18.13 6.97
C GLN A 49 4.38 18.33 8.35
N ALA A 50 3.38 17.55 8.68
CA ALA A 50 2.72 17.63 9.98
C ALA A 50 2.36 16.23 10.49
N SER A 51 2.31 16.07 11.79
CA SER A 51 1.82 14.86 12.44
C SER A 51 0.98 15.22 13.67
N THR A 52 0.04 14.34 14.02
CA THR A 52 -0.82 14.52 15.19
C THR A 52 -1.22 13.19 15.79
N GLY A 53 -1.67 13.20 17.03
CA GLY A 53 -2.19 12.04 17.74
C GLY A 53 -1.14 11.02 18.16
N MET A 54 -1.60 9.81 18.38
CA MET A 54 -0.79 8.72 18.94
C MET A 54 -0.50 7.65 17.89
N ALA A 55 0.75 7.20 17.83
CA ALA A 55 1.17 6.02 17.07
C ALA A 55 0.92 4.73 17.87
N ARG A 56 1.09 4.80 19.19
CA ARG A 56 0.85 3.72 20.16
C ARG A 56 0.34 4.34 21.48
N PRO A 57 -0.16 3.58 22.44
CA PRO A 57 -0.73 4.12 23.67
C PRO A 57 0.18 5.12 24.40
N ASP A 58 1.48 4.91 24.35
CA ASP A 58 2.52 5.69 25.04
C ASP A 58 3.47 6.45 24.08
N MET A 59 3.18 6.45 22.78
CA MET A 59 4.03 7.04 21.76
C MET A 59 3.24 7.99 20.85
N SER A 60 3.57 9.27 20.89
CA SER A 60 3.01 10.26 19.96
C SER A 60 3.47 9.97 18.53
N TRP A 61 2.60 10.26 17.57
CA TRP A 61 2.94 10.17 16.15
C TRP A 61 4.04 11.17 15.78
N GLN A 62 5.06 10.68 15.09
CA GLN A 62 6.19 11.46 14.62
C GLN A 62 6.24 11.46 13.09
N PRO A 63 6.91 12.42 12.44
CA PRO A 63 7.04 12.44 10.97
C PRO A 63 7.62 11.16 10.36
N ASN A 64 8.45 10.43 11.13
CA ASN A 64 9.08 9.18 10.72
C ASN A 64 8.42 7.92 11.29
N THR A 65 7.23 8.05 11.87
CA THR A 65 6.46 6.89 12.34
C THR A 65 6.09 6.00 11.16
N LEU A 66 6.41 4.72 11.25
CA LEU A 66 5.99 3.73 10.26
C LEU A 66 4.50 3.42 10.43
N ALA A 67 3.79 3.24 9.35
CA ALA A 67 2.36 2.94 9.36
C ALA A 67 1.97 1.94 8.27
N ILE A 68 0.94 1.15 8.55
CA ILE A 68 0.35 0.26 7.55
C ILE A 68 -0.47 1.08 6.57
N ASN A 69 -0.08 1.06 5.31
CA ASN A 69 -0.72 1.85 4.24
C ASN A 69 -1.73 1.07 3.40
N PHE A 70 -2.02 -0.17 3.75
CA PHE A 70 -2.99 -1.02 3.03
C PHE A 70 -2.82 -0.93 1.49
N SER A 71 -3.91 -0.64 0.77
CA SER A 71 -3.91 -0.60 -0.69
C SER A 71 -3.08 0.52 -1.33
N THR A 72 -2.60 1.50 -0.58
CA THR A 72 -1.58 2.44 -1.06
C THR A 72 -0.29 1.71 -1.44
N GLY A 73 0.01 0.57 -0.80
CA GLY A 73 1.10 -0.31 -1.17
C GLY A 73 1.04 -0.83 -2.62
N LYS A 74 -0.16 -0.90 -3.24
CA LYS A 74 -0.27 -1.23 -4.67
C LYS A 74 0.40 -0.18 -5.56
N GLY A 75 0.33 1.10 -5.18
CA GLY A 75 1.04 2.16 -5.89
C GLY A 75 2.56 2.03 -5.77
N VAL A 76 3.06 1.62 -4.61
CA VAL A 76 4.49 1.33 -4.41
C VAL A 76 4.92 0.14 -5.28
N LEU A 77 4.14 -0.94 -5.28
CA LEU A 77 4.41 -2.12 -6.13
C LEU A 77 4.35 -1.77 -7.62
N ALA A 78 3.35 -0.98 -8.03
CA ALA A 78 3.28 -0.48 -9.41
C ALA A 78 4.52 0.34 -9.79
N THR A 79 5.02 1.19 -8.87
CA THR A 79 6.24 1.97 -9.09
C THR A 79 7.46 1.05 -9.26
N LEU A 80 7.60 0.01 -8.44
CA LEU A 80 8.65 -1.00 -8.62
C LEU A 80 8.56 -1.65 -10.01
N VAL A 81 7.35 -2.07 -10.43
CA VAL A 81 7.12 -2.63 -11.77
C VAL A 81 7.51 -1.63 -12.86
N HIS A 82 7.16 -0.34 -12.74
CA HIS A 82 7.57 0.70 -13.70
C HIS A 82 9.09 0.86 -13.77
N VAL A 83 9.80 0.74 -12.65
CA VAL A 83 11.27 0.73 -12.63
C VAL A 83 11.82 -0.45 -13.42
N LEU A 84 11.30 -1.67 -13.19
CA LEU A 84 11.74 -2.85 -13.93
C LEU A 84 11.46 -2.74 -15.44
N VAL A 85 10.31 -2.14 -15.84
CA VAL A 85 10.04 -1.83 -17.26
C VAL A 85 11.04 -0.82 -17.80
N SER A 86 11.36 0.24 -17.07
CA SER A 86 12.34 1.25 -17.53
C SER A 86 13.74 0.67 -17.70
N GLN A 87 14.07 -0.37 -16.96
CA GLN A 87 15.30 -1.13 -17.08
C GLN A 87 15.24 -2.26 -18.13
N GLN A 88 14.11 -2.37 -18.86
CA GLN A 88 13.89 -3.39 -19.90
C GLN A 88 13.93 -4.84 -19.39
N LEU A 89 13.68 -5.05 -18.12
CA LEU A 89 13.57 -6.39 -17.52
C LEU A 89 12.21 -7.03 -17.79
N ILE A 90 11.16 -6.23 -17.89
CA ILE A 90 9.79 -6.65 -18.22
C ILE A 90 9.13 -5.66 -19.18
N GLU A 91 8.05 -6.08 -19.83
CA GLU A 91 7.28 -5.27 -20.77
C GLU A 91 5.79 -5.30 -20.41
N TYR A 92 5.10 -4.16 -20.53
CA TYR A 92 3.69 -4.06 -20.16
C TYR A 92 2.78 -4.99 -20.95
N ASP A 93 3.05 -5.18 -22.23
CA ASP A 93 2.17 -5.86 -23.19
C ASP A 93 2.57 -7.31 -23.45
N LYS A 94 3.63 -7.80 -22.79
CA LYS A 94 3.94 -9.21 -22.78
C LYS A 94 3.06 -9.97 -21.80
N PRO A 95 2.64 -11.19 -22.17
CA PRO A 95 1.96 -12.08 -21.23
C PRO A 95 2.81 -12.34 -19.99
N ILE A 96 2.19 -12.34 -18.82
CA ILE A 96 2.83 -12.71 -17.54
C ILE A 96 3.45 -14.09 -17.62
N ALA A 97 2.79 -15.03 -18.30
CA ALA A 97 3.28 -16.39 -18.54
C ALA A 97 4.64 -16.46 -19.24
N HIS A 98 5.08 -15.39 -19.92
CA HIS A 98 6.43 -15.30 -20.49
C HIS A 98 7.51 -15.24 -19.39
N TYR A 99 7.21 -14.60 -18.27
CA TYR A 99 8.12 -14.43 -17.14
C TYR A 99 7.89 -15.47 -16.05
N TRP A 100 6.64 -15.90 -15.89
CA TRP A 100 6.18 -16.86 -14.90
C TRP A 100 5.31 -17.92 -15.58
N PRO A 101 5.94 -19.01 -16.15
CA PRO A 101 5.26 -19.98 -17.00
C PRO A 101 4.07 -20.68 -16.34
N GLU A 102 4.13 -20.96 -15.04
CA GLU A 102 3.06 -21.62 -14.28
C GLU A 102 1.78 -20.79 -14.24
N PHE A 103 1.89 -19.48 -14.40
CA PHE A 103 0.74 -18.58 -14.46
C PHE A 103 -0.16 -18.80 -15.69
N ALA A 104 0.32 -19.47 -16.74
CA ALA A 104 -0.47 -19.77 -17.94
C ALA A 104 -1.70 -20.65 -17.69
N ALA A 105 -1.76 -21.33 -16.54
CA ALA A 105 -2.83 -22.27 -16.24
C ALA A 105 -4.23 -21.61 -16.24
N ASN A 106 -5.23 -22.40 -16.61
CA ASN A 106 -6.65 -22.05 -16.52
C ASN A 106 -7.03 -20.76 -17.28
N GLY A 107 -6.48 -20.60 -18.50
CA GLY A 107 -6.85 -19.53 -19.43
C GLY A 107 -6.12 -18.20 -19.19
N LYS A 108 -5.07 -18.18 -18.40
CA LYS A 108 -4.29 -16.96 -18.10
C LYS A 108 -3.07 -16.75 -18.99
N ASP A 109 -2.86 -17.59 -19.99
CA ASP A 109 -1.69 -17.58 -20.87
C ASP A 109 -1.47 -16.26 -21.64
N GLN A 110 -2.53 -15.51 -21.91
CA GLN A 110 -2.48 -14.23 -22.61
C GLN A 110 -2.63 -13.00 -21.72
N ILE A 111 -2.81 -13.17 -20.41
CA ILE A 111 -2.95 -12.02 -19.49
C ILE A 111 -1.63 -11.25 -19.43
N THR A 112 -1.70 -9.97 -19.75
CA THR A 112 -0.55 -9.07 -19.77
C THR A 112 -0.35 -8.35 -18.44
N LEU A 113 0.86 -7.85 -18.22
CA LEU A 113 1.18 -7.02 -17.09
C LEU A 113 0.30 -5.76 -17.02
N ARG A 114 0.05 -5.13 -18.18
CA ARG A 114 -0.85 -3.97 -18.31
C ARG A 114 -2.25 -4.25 -17.79
N GLN A 115 -2.83 -5.38 -18.19
CA GLN A 115 -4.18 -5.77 -17.76
C GLN A 115 -4.27 -5.96 -16.24
N VAL A 116 -3.27 -6.59 -15.62
CA VAL A 116 -3.24 -6.73 -14.17
C VAL A 116 -3.10 -5.37 -13.48
N MET A 117 -2.16 -4.53 -13.94
CA MET A 117 -1.91 -3.20 -13.36
C MET A 117 -3.12 -2.26 -13.47
N SER A 118 -3.94 -2.42 -14.50
CA SER A 118 -5.17 -1.63 -14.70
C SER A 118 -6.45 -2.30 -14.20
N HIS A 119 -6.33 -3.44 -13.49
CA HIS A 119 -7.47 -4.21 -12.98
C HIS A 119 -8.42 -4.75 -14.07
N GLN A 120 -7.87 -5.10 -15.24
CA GLN A 120 -8.61 -5.58 -16.42
C GLN A 120 -8.33 -7.06 -16.75
N ALA A 121 -7.78 -7.81 -15.81
CA ALA A 121 -7.36 -9.20 -16.01
C ALA A 121 -8.39 -10.23 -15.51
N ASP A 122 -9.56 -9.80 -15.05
CA ASP A 122 -10.60 -10.65 -14.46
C ASP A 122 -10.10 -11.53 -13.29
N LEU A 123 -9.11 -11.01 -12.54
CA LEU A 123 -8.50 -11.65 -11.39
C LEU A 123 -8.83 -10.85 -10.11
N PHE A 124 -10.11 -10.67 -9.79
CA PHE A 124 -10.52 -9.80 -8.69
C PHE A 124 -11.08 -10.55 -7.48
N SER A 125 -11.53 -11.80 -7.62
CA SER A 125 -12.15 -12.54 -6.53
C SER A 125 -11.19 -13.55 -5.90
N ILE A 126 -10.82 -13.33 -4.63
CA ILE A 126 -10.06 -14.32 -3.86
C ILE A 126 -10.87 -15.58 -3.57
N GLN A 127 -12.20 -15.51 -3.66
CA GLN A 127 -13.08 -16.68 -3.52
C GLN A 127 -12.90 -17.72 -4.63
N SER A 128 -12.20 -17.34 -5.72
CA SER A 128 -11.77 -18.32 -6.74
C SER A 128 -10.65 -19.25 -6.24
N ILE A 129 -10.12 -18.99 -5.05
CA ILE A 129 -9.08 -19.78 -4.39
C ILE A 129 -9.67 -20.30 -3.07
N ASP A 130 -9.71 -21.63 -2.94
CA ASP A 130 -10.11 -22.25 -1.67
C ASP A 130 -8.89 -22.33 -0.74
N VAL A 131 -8.73 -21.30 0.08
CA VAL A 131 -7.62 -21.19 1.04
C VAL A 131 -8.13 -20.68 2.39
N ASP A 132 -7.52 -21.16 3.45
CA ASP A 132 -7.74 -20.65 4.81
C ASP A 132 -6.87 -19.41 5.12
N SER A 133 -7.10 -18.83 6.29
CA SER A 133 -6.40 -17.62 6.73
C SER A 133 -4.90 -17.84 6.97
N GLU A 134 -4.48 -19.06 7.33
CA GLU A 134 -3.06 -19.37 7.53
C GLU A 134 -2.34 -19.44 6.19
N THR A 135 -2.96 -20.11 5.20
CA THR A 135 -2.45 -20.19 3.83
C THR A 135 -2.27 -18.81 3.20
N VAL A 136 -3.21 -17.88 3.44
CA VAL A 136 -3.13 -16.50 2.93
C VAL A 136 -1.88 -15.77 3.43
N LEU A 137 -1.35 -16.13 4.60
CA LEU A 137 -0.14 -15.53 5.17
C LEU A 137 1.16 -16.18 4.66
N ASP A 138 1.09 -17.34 4.02
CA ASP A 138 2.25 -17.98 3.40
C ASP A 138 2.42 -17.54 1.95
N TRP A 139 3.41 -16.67 1.72
CA TRP A 139 3.68 -16.06 0.42
C TRP A 139 3.89 -17.09 -0.69
N ASN A 140 4.76 -18.09 -0.48
CA ASN A 140 5.11 -19.07 -1.50
C ASN A 140 3.93 -20.01 -1.81
N THR A 141 3.15 -20.36 -0.80
CA THR A 141 1.93 -21.17 -0.99
C THR A 141 0.90 -20.36 -1.78
N MET A 142 0.70 -19.09 -1.45
CA MET A 142 -0.19 -18.22 -2.22
C MET A 142 0.24 -18.05 -3.67
N LEU A 143 1.53 -17.89 -3.97
CA LEU A 143 2.01 -17.84 -5.37
C LEU A 143 1.63 -19.11 -6.15
N ARG A 144 1.73 -20.30 -5.53
CA ARG A 144 1.29 -21.55 -6.17
C ARG A 144 -0.21 -21.58 -6.45
N HIS A 145 -1.03 -21.11 -5.50
CA HIS A 145 -2.48 -20.98 -5.71
C HIS A 145 -2.83 -19.97 -6.79
N ILE A 146 -2.18 -18.81 -6.79
CA ILE A 146 -2.36 -17.77 -7.81
C ILE A 146 -1.96 -18.28 -9.20
N ALA A 147 -0.89 -19.04 -9.31
CA ALA A 147 -0.45 -19.61 -10.59
C ALA A 147 -1.52 -20.52 -11.22
N VAL A 148 -2.28 -21.26 -10.41
CA VAL A 148 -3.29 -22.21 -10.91
C VAL A 148 -4.74 -21.73 -10.74
N MET A 149 -4.99 -20.57 -10.13
CA MET A 149 -6.36 -20.07 -10.00
C MET A 149 -7.00 -19.86 -11.39
N PRO A 150 -8.31 -20.08 -11.54
CA PRO A 150 -9.02 -19.70 -12.75
C PRO A 150 -9.18 -18.17 -12.82
N ILE A 151 -9.44 -17.66 -14.00
CA ILE A 151 -10.01 -16.32 -14.17
C ILE A 151 -11.39 -16.29 -13.51
N THR A 152 -11.84 -15.11 -13.10
CA THR A 152 -13.19 -14.92 -12.60
C THR A 152 -14.21 -15.40 -13.63
N SER A 153 -15.32 -15.99 -13.16
CA SER A 153 -16.36 -16.54 -14.04
C SER A 153 -16.78 -15.54 -15.11
N PRO A 154 -16.95 -15.96 -16.38
CA PRO A 154 -17.38 -15.09 -17.46
C PRO A 154 -18.67 -14.32 -17.16
N GLU A 155 -19.57 -14.87 -16.37
CA GLU A 155 -20.82 -14.21 -15.96
C GLU A 155 -20.56 -12.97 -15.09
N ASP A 156 -19.51 -12.98 -14.29
CA ASP A 156 -19.08 -11.83 -13.49
C ASP A 156 -18.12 -10.92 -14.26
N ALA A 157 -17.24 -11.48 -15.08
CA ALA A 157 -16.24 -10.77 -15.87
C ALA A 157 -16.86 -9.86 -16.94
N THR A 158 -17.92 -10.32 -17.61
CA THR A 158 -18.61 -9.55 -18.68
C THR A 158 -19.37 -8.33 -18.18
N LYS A 159 -19.48 -8.16 -16.86
CA LYS A 159 -20.28 -7.10 -16.25
C LYS A 159 -19.54 -5.75 -16.17
N TYR A 160 -18.22 -5.76 -16.20
CA TYR A 160 -17.39 -4.57 -16.00
C TYR A 160 -16.17 -4.59 -16.91
N ASP A 161 -15.80 -3.43 -17.46
CA ASP A 161 -14.55 -3.27 -18.22
C ASP A 161 -13.29 -3.38 -17.32
N SER A 162 -13.45 -3.16 -16.02
CA SER A 162 -12.43 -3.34 -15.01
C SER A 162 -13.04 -3.67 -13.66
N ALA A 163 -12.39 -4.52 -12.87
CA ALA A 163 -12.82 -4.89 -11.51
C ALA A 163 -11.64 -4.88 -10.56
N TYR A 164 -11.77 -4.11 -9.48
CA TYR A 164 -10.68 -3.90 -8.53
C TYR A 164 -10.22 -5.20 -7.87
N SER A 165 -9.01 -5.60 -8.18
CA SER A 165 -8.34 -6.76 -7.59
C SER A 165 -7.77 -6.40 -6.22
N ALA A 166 -8.61 -6.50 -5.19
CA ALA A 166 -8.28 -6.01 -3.85
C ALA A 166 -7.08 -6.71 -3.22
N LEU A 167 -6.97 -8.02 -3.38
CA LEU A 167 -5.94 -8.87 -2.77
C LEU A 167 -5.00 -9.51 -3.81
N ILE A 168 -5.53 -10.07 -4.89
CA ILE A 168 -4.77 -10.87 -5.87
C ILE A 168 -3.69 -10.03 -6.59
N TYR A 169 -3.95 -8.75 -6.80
CA TYR A 169 -3.02 -7.80 -7.42
C TYR A 169 -1.59 -7.90 -6.88
N GLY A 170 -1.46 -7.94 -5.54
CA GLY A 170 -0.17 -7.99 -4.87
C GLY A 170 0.61 -9.27 -5.17
N TRP A 171 -0.06 -10.42 -5.14
CA TRP A 171 0.57 -11.70 -5.42
C TRP A 171 0.94 -11.86 -6.90
N VAL A 172 0.08 -11.44 -7.82
CA VAL A 172 0.39 -11.54 -9.27
C VAL A 172 1.60 -10.68 -9.61
N LEU A 173 1.59 -9.40 -9.25
CA LEU A 173 2.71 -8.52 -9.58
C LEU A 173 3.98 -8.88 -8.79
N GLY A 174 3.84 -9.25 -7.52
CA GLY A 174 4.96 -9.70 -6.71
C GLY A 174 5.59 -10.99 -7.27
N GLY A 175 4.77 -11.96 -7.69
CA GLY A 175 5.25 -13.17 -8.34
C GLY A 175 6.00 -12.90 -9.64
N VAL A 176 5.55 -11.95 -10.46
CA VAL A 176 6.29 -11.49 -11.65
C VAL A 176 7.62 -10.84 -11.27
N VAL A 177 7.62 -9.98 -10.25
CA VAL A 177 8.85 -9.34 -9.76
C VAL A 177 9.87 -10.40 -9.34
N GLU A 178 9.47 -11.38 -8.54
CA GLU A 178 10.36 -12.48 -8.10
C GLU A 178 10.84 -13.35 -9.25
N ALA A 179 9.95 -13.69 -10.20
CA ALA A 179 10.30 -14.49 -11.36
C ALA A 179 11.38 -13.83 -12.25
N VAL A 180 11.34 -12.50 -12.37
CA VAL A 180 12.24 -11.74 -13.23
C VAL A 180 13.54 -11.36 -12.52
N THR A 181 13.45 -10.99 -11.25
CA THR A 181 14.63 -10.50 -10.50
C THR A 181 15.39 -11.61 -9.80
N HIS A 182 14.77 -12.77 -9.58
CA HIS A 182 15.28 -13.86 -8.75
C HIS A 182 15.57 -13.44 -7.29
N LEU A 183 14.92 -12.37 -6.84
CA LEU A 183 14.97 -11.84 -5.47
C LEU A 183 13.60 -12.02 -4.83
N SER A 184 13.54 -12.08 -3.52
CA SER A 184 12.26 -11.89 -2.83
C SER A 184 11.67 -10.51 -3.12
N LEU A 185 10.36 -10.37 -3.01
CA LEU A 185 9.69 -9.08 -3.25
C LEU A 185 10.25 -7.96 -2.37
N ALA A 186 10.63 -8.27 -1.12
CA ALA A 186 11.24 -7.30 -0.21
C ALA A 186 12.65 -6.87 -0.67
N GLU A 187 13.48 -7.82 -1.10
CA GLU A 187 14.82 -7.53 -1.63
C GLU A 187 14.73 -6.75 -2.95
N ALA A 188 13.80 -7.12 -3.84
CA ALA A 188 13.58 -6.39 -5.09
C ALA A 188 13.11 -4.95 -4.82
N LEU A 189 12.20 -4.74 -3.85
CA LEU A 189 11.80 -3.39 -3.41
C LEU A 189 13.02 -2.59 -2.95
N SER A 190 13.87 -3.19 -2.10
CA SER A 190 15.08 -2.54 -1.58
C SER A 190 16.01 -2.15 -2.73
N GLN A 191 16.44 -3.12 -3.51
CA GLN A 191 17.46 -2.95 -4.54
C GLN A 191 17.04 -1.98 -5.67
N TYR A 192 15.79 -2.10 -6.14
CA TYR A 192 15.35 -1.38 -7.33
C TYR A 192 14.64 -0.06 -7.03
N LEU A 193 14.14 0.14 -5.81
CA LEU A 193 13.35 1.33 -5.50
C LEU A 193 13.83 2.07 -4.24
N THR A 194 13.89 1.42 -3.08
CA THR A 194 14.03 2.17 -1.83
C THR A 194 15.47 2.57 -1.51
N GLU A 195 16.47 1.76 -1.84
CA GLU A 195 17.88 2.13 -1.73
C GLU A 195 18.25 3.27 -2.70
N PRO A 196 17.92 3.21 -4.01
CA PRO A 196 18.18 4.33 -4.92
C PRO A 196 17.53 5.64 -4.49
N LEU A 197 16.39 5.59 -3.79
CA LEU A 197 15.69 6.77 -3.28
C LEU A 197 16.17 7.20 -1.89
N GLY A 198 17.05 6.45 -1.23
CA GLY A 198 17.51 6.72 0.13
C GLY A 198 16.42 6.55 1.21
N ILE A 199 15.42 5.70 0.98
CA ILE A 199 14.28 5.45 1.88
C ILE A 199 14.17 3.97 2.32
N ALA A 200 15.24 3.19 2.22
CA ALA A 200 15.25 1.77 2.55
C ALA A 200 14.81 1.47 4.00
N ASP A 201 15.00 2.45 4.89
CA ASP A 201 14.60 2.33 6.31
C ASP A 201 13.15 2.77 6.61
N SER A 202 12.37 3.14 5.61
CA SER A 202 11.03 3.72 5.80
C SER A 202 9.94 3.18 4.88
N CYS A 203 10.27 2.24 3.98
CA CYS A 203 9.28 1.66 3.06
C CYS A 203 9.55 0.16 2.88
N TYR A 204 8.57 -0.68 3.25
CA TYR A 204 8.70 -2.13 3.30
C TYR A 204 7.48 -2.83 2.70
N PHE A 205 7.72 -3.98 2.07
CA PHE A 205 6.74 -5.06 1.95
C PHE A 205 7.08 -6.13 3.00
N GLY A 206 6.36 -6.11 4.13
CA GLY A 206 6.74 -6.89 5.31
C GLY A 206 7.85 -6.17 6.12
N VAL A 207 7.45 -5.48 7.18
CA VAL A 207 8.39 -4.79 8.06
C VAL A 207 9.26 -5.82 8.80
N PRO A 208 10.59 -5.60 8.92
CA PRO A 208 11.45 -6.50 9.68
C PRO A 208 11.05 -6.57 11.16
N ASP A 209 11.22 -7.73 11.79
CA ASP A 209 10.89 -7.95 13.22
C ASP A 209 11.53 -6.89 14.14
N SER A 210 12.74 -6.46 13.82
CA SER A 210 13.45 -5.41 14.58
C SER A 210 12.79 -4.03 14.53
N LYS A 211 11.81 -3.82 13.64
CA LYS A 211 11.10 -2.54 13.46
C LYS A 211 9.60 -2.63 13.76
N VAL A 212 9.08 -3.79 14.10
CA VAL A 212 7.65 -3.98 14.42
C VAL A 212 7.17 -3.02 15.50
N ASP A 213 8.00 -2.78 16.51
CA ASP A 213 7.68 -1.84 17.60
C ASP A 213 7.66 -0.36 17.19
N GLN A 214 8.18 -0.03 16.02
CA GLN A 214 8.16 1.32 15.46
C GLN A 214 6.92 1.57 14.58
N VAL A 215 6.13 0.53 14.26
CA VAL A 215 4.93 0.64 13.44
C VAL A 215 3.76 1.13 14.29
N ALA A 216 3.06 2.16 13.84
CA ALA A 216 1.85 2.63 14.48
C ALA A 216 0.80 1.52 14.54
N LYS A 217 0.11 1.42 15.66
CA LYS A 217 -1.06 0.55 15.81
C LYS A 217 -2.27 1.14 15.09
N LEU A 218 -3.15 0.28 14.61
CA LEU A 218 -4.46 0.71 14.14
C LEU A 218 -5.31 1.14 15.33
N ALA A 219 -6.21 2.10 15.14
CA ALA A 219 -7.03 2.65 16.22
C ALA A 219 -7.77 1.56 17.04
N LYS A 220 -8.28 0.52 16.36
CA LYS A 220 -8.93 -0.63 17.02
C LYS A 220 -8.03 -1.41 17.99
N ASP A 221 -6.71 -1.40 17.77
CA ASP A 221 -5.74 -2.16 18.55
C ASP A 221 -5.35 -1.43 19.85
N PHE A 222 -5.79 -0.17 20.02
CA PHE A 222 -5.65 0.58 21.27
C PHE A 222 -6.67 0.13 22.33
N GLU A 223 -7.77 -0.49 21.90
CA GLU A 223 -8.89 -0.89 22.78
C GLU A 223 -8.64 -2.22 23.49
N GLU A 224 -7.70 -3.04 23.02
CA GLU A 224 -7.44 -4.38 23.57
C GLU A 224 -6.66 -4.35 24.90
N THR A 225 -6.25 -3.19 25.42
CA THR A 225 -5.44 -3.11 26.62
C THR A 225 -6.22 -2.94 27.92
N GLU A 226 -7.52 -2.64 27.93
CA GLU A 226 -8.37 -2.66 29.15
C GLU A 226 -9.87 -2.76 28.81
N ASP A 227 -10.51 -3.83 29.26
CA ASP A 227 -11.93 -4.06 29.67
C ASP A 227 -13.05 -3.10 29.13
N THR A 228 -13.02 -2.75 27.86
CA THR A 228 -14.05 -1.91 27.22
C THR A 228 -14.99 -2.65 26.27
N SER A 229 -14.99 -3.98 26.29
CA SER A 229 -15.83 -4.82 25.39
C SER A 229 -17.36 -4.62 25.59
N SER A 230 -17.78 -4.00 26.68
CA SER A 230 -19.21 -3.79 27.00
C SER A 230 -19.77 -2.44 26.51
N GLN A 231 -18.95 -1.40 26.35
CA GLN A 231 -19.45 -0.07 25.97
C GLN A 231 -19.52 0.17 24.45
N LEU A 232 -18.70 -0.51 23.66
CA LEU A 232 -18.68 -0.33 22.19
C LEU A 232 -19.85 -0.99 21.44
N LYS A 233 -20.50 -2.01 22.04
CA LYS A 233 -21.69 -2.64 21.43
C LYS A 233 -22.87 -1.68 21.30
N SER A 234 -22.93 -0.62 22.07
CA SER A 234 -24.04 0.36 22.06
C SER A 234 -23.87 1.47 21.01
N ARG A 235 -22.69 1.72 20.47
CA ARG A 235 -22.38 2.84 19.57
C ARG A 235 -22.33 2.50 18.07
N ARG A 236 -22.63 1.26 17.66
CA ARG A 236 -22.73 0.90 16.23
C ARG A 236 -24.07 1.34 15.58
N GLN A 237 -24.52 2.56 15.85
CA GLN A 237 -25.49 3.22 14.97
C GLN A 237 -24.72 3.88 13.83
N LYS A 238 -24.85 3.28 12.64
CA LYS A 238 -24.28 3.81 11.39
C LYS A 238 -24.76 5.27 11.19
N PRO A 239 -23.87 6.24 10.95
CA PRO A 239 -24.32 7.52 10.47
C PRO A 239 -24.92 7.34 9.08
N THR A 240 -26.19 7.66 8.92
CA THR A 240 -26.86 7.70 7.62
C THR A 240 -26.35 8.95 6.91
N LEU A 241 -25.45 8.78 5.95
CA LEU A 241 -25.15 9.85 5.01
C LEU A 241 -26.45 10.14 4.23
N LYS A 242 -27.05 11.31 4.50
CA LYS A 242 -28.04 11.89 3.59
C LYS A 242 -27.28 12.57 2.46
N VAL A 243 -27.46 12.05 1.25
CA VAL A 243 -27.07 12.69 0.00
C VAL A 243 -28.04 13.83 -0.29
#